data_35076071ad362471df9150a2ee397318
#
_entry.id   35076071ad362471df9150a2ee397318
#
_cell.length_a   1.000
_cell.length_b   1.000
_cell.length_c   1.000
_cell.angle_alpha   90.00
_cell.angle_beta   90.00
_cell.angle_gamma   90.00
#
_symmetry.space_group_name_H-M   'P 1'
#
loop_
_entity.id
_entity.type
_entity.pdbx_description
1 polymer ?
#
loop_
_entity_poly.entity_id
_entity_poly.type
_entity_poly.pdbx_seq_one_letter_code
_entity_poly.pdbx_strand_id
1 'polypeptide(L)'
;MRLVLSAEQSELRAAVRSFLGAVSPLAKVRQDVETTDGYDRAVYRRLNGELGLAGLIVPEEHGGAGAGHADLAVVLEETGAALLPGPLLATVFATIVLTELAGAEDLLAGIAAGTTVATLAPLPGNPGGVTVSGGTLRGEVPVVLNGADADLILVITGDHDAVYAVEPGAPGVGRTPLTTLDLTRRQARVTFDGAPGRLVGGGEAAARGLARAFDLISVALAAEQLGVLRAGLGAIVAYSKIRMAFGRQIGSYQAVKHKLADMHCKLEQADAIVRYAAWAADEAPGELPEAAALAQAYAGRACFEVARDQLLLHGGIGFTWEHDAHLYYKRAKSDEVLLGPPRTHRARLADLVI
;
A
#
# COMPACT_ATOMS: atom_id res chain seq x y z
N MET A 1 -21.08 13.23 4.31
CA MET A 1 -19.77 12.99 3.67
C MET A 1 -18.93 14.24 3.71
N ARG A 2 -17.70 14.17 4.23
CA ARG A 2 -16.72 15.26 4.16
C ARG A 2 -15.57 14.82 3.25
N LEU A 3 -15.35 15.52 2.14
CA LEU A 3 -14.23 15.28 1.22
C LEU A 3 -12.98 16.10 1.57
N VAL A 4 -13.08 16.93 2.62
CA VAL A 4 -12.00 17.79 3.12
C VAL A 4 -11.50 17.22 4.43
N LEU A 5 -10.18 17.21 4.61
CA LEU A 5 -9.57 16.73 5.86
C LEU A 5 -10.05 17.53 7.06
N SER A 6 -10.22 16.86 8.19
CA SER A 6 -10.42 17.50 9.49
C SER A 6 -9.16 18.24 9.95
N ALA A 7 -9.26 19.02 11.03
CA ALA A 7 -8.09 19.66 11.63
C ALA A 7 -7.08 18.61 12.12
N GLU A 8 -7.56 17.55 12.79
CA GLU A 8 -6.75 16.44 13.30
C GLU A 8 -6.05 15.67 12.18
N GLN A 9 -6.78 15.39 11.07
CA GLN A 9 -6.21 14.76 9.88
C GLN A 9 -5.14 15.64 9.21
N SER A 10 -5.34 16.94 9.23
CA SER A 10 -4.36 17.90 8.69
C SER A 10 -3.10 17.96 9.55
N GLU A 11 -3.23 17.88 10.87
CA GLU A 11 -2.12 17.79 11.83
C GLU A 11 -1.38 16.46 11.67
N LEU A 12 -2.10 15.34 11.59
CA LEU A 12 -1.54 14.01 11.33
C LEU A 12 -0.72 14.00 10.03
N ARG A 13 -1.29 14.54 8.94
CA ARG A 13 -0.59 14.71 7.66
C ARG A 13 0.71 15.49 7.82
N ALA A 14 0.68 16.63 8.52
CA ALA A 14 1.84 17.47 8.72
C ALA A 14 2.92 16.76 9.55
N ALA A 15 2.52 16.04 10.59
CA ALA A 15 3.42 15.28 11.45
C ALA A 15 4.12 14.15 10.67
N VAL A 16 3.35 13.32 9.93
CA VAL A 16 3.90 12.21 9.12
C VAL A 16 4.85 12.76 8.03
N ARG A 17 4.44 13.81 7.32
CA ARG A 17 5.27 14.47 6.28
C ARG A 17 6.57 15.00 6.87
N SER A 18 6.51 15.70 8.00
CA SER A 18 7.69 16.24 8.67
C SER A 18 8.64 15.14 9.12
N PHE A 19 8.09 14.09 9.72
CA PHE A 19 8.87 12.93 10.16
C PHE A 19 9.57 12.25 8.98
N LEU A 20 8.83 11.89 7.92
CA LEU A 20 9.39 11.22 6.75
C LEU A 20 10.44 12.09 6.05
N GLY A 21 10.20 13.39 5.93
CA GLY A 21 11.17 14.34 5.38
C GLY A 21 12.49 14.38 6.15
N ALA A 22 12.44 14.16 7.47
CA ALA A 22 13.62 14.14 8.33
C ALA A 22 14.36 12.80 8.32
N VAL A 23 13.63 11.65 8.30
CA VAL A 23 14.25 10.33 8.52
C VAL A 23 14.35 9.48 7.26
N SER A 24 13.56 9.75 6.23
CA SER A 24 13.52 8.98 4.97
C SER A 24 13.39 9.89 3.73
N PRO A 25 14.26 10.94 3.57
CA PRO A 25 14.27 11.70 2.34
C PRO A 25 14.66 10.82 1.15
N LEU A 26 14.26 11.19 -0.08
CA LEU A 26 14.48 10.38 -1.30
C LEU A 26 15.96 9.97 -1.49
N ALA A 27 16.91 10.83 -1.10
CA ALA A 27 18.33 10.47 -1.14
C ALA A 27 18.65 9.26 -0.24
N LYS A 28 18.01 9.16 0.94
CA LYS A 28 18.15 8.02 1.82
C LYS A 28 17.41 6.80 1.28
N VAL A 29 16.20 6.97 0.74
CA VAL A 29 15.45 5.89 0.08
C VAL A 29 16.32 5.20 -0.98
N ARG A 30 17.02 5.97 -1.82
CA ARG A 30 17.94 5.44 -2.84
C ARG A 30 19.07 4.62 -2.25
N GLN A 31 19.60 5.00 -1.09
CA GLN A 31 20.64 4.23 -0.39
C GLN A 31 20.07 2.96 0.25
N ASP A 32 18.92 3.09 0.90
CA ASP A 32 18.29 1.99 1.63
C ASP A 32 17.89 0.83 0.70
N VAL A 33 17.35 1.12 -0.49
CA VAL A 33 16.93 0.07 -1.44
C VAL A 33 18.08 -0.75 -2.03
N GLU A 34 19.30 -0.26 -1.92
CA GLU A 34 20.52 -0.98 -2.35
C GLU A 34 21.07 -1.89 -1.25
N THR A 35 20.58 -1.76 -0.02
CA THR A 35 20.99 -2.62 1.10
C THR A 35 20.35 -4.01 1.03
N THR A 36 20.92 -4.98 1.74
CA THR A 36 20.38 -6.34 1.83
C THR A 36 18.95 -6.35 2.37
N ASP A 37 18.65 -5.51 3.37
CA ASP A 37 17.32 -5.40 3.97
C ASP A 37 16.35 -4.57 3.09
N GLY A 38 16.86 -3.70 2.18
CA GLY A 38 16.08 -2.86 1.29
C GLY A 38 15.33 -1.72 1.98
N TYR A 39 15.51 -1.54 3.29
CA TYR A 39 14.99 -0.44 4.10
C TYR A 39 15.78 -0.33 5.40
N ASP A 40 15.65 0.81 6.09
CA ASP A 40 16.27 1.03 7.39
C ASP A 40 15.34 0.59 8.53
N ARG A 41 15.72 -0.50 9.22
CA ARG A 41 14.97 -1.03 10.37
C ARG A 41 14.87 -0.02 11.52
N ALA A 42 15.83 0.91 11.65
CA ALA A 42 15.77 1.95 12.67
C ALA A 42 14.70 2.99 12.33
N VAL A 43 14.57 3.36 11.05
CA VAL A 43 13.48 4.23 10.59
C VAL A 43 12.12 3.58 10.84
N TYR A 44 11.96 2.29 10.53
CA TYR A 44 10.71 1.57 10.79
C TYR A 44 10.35 1.52 12.28
N ARG A 45 11.34 1.25 13.16
CA ARG A 45 11.11 1.26 14.61
C ARG A 45 10.75 2.66 15.13
N ARG A 46 11.40 3.71 14.63
CA ARG A 46 11.08 5.09 15.01
C ARG A 46 9.68 5.49 14.55
N LEU A 47 9.30 5.13 13.32
CA LEU A 47 7.98 5.40 12.75
C LEU A 47 6.86 4.81 13.65
N ASN A 48 7.07 3.61 14.18
CA ASN A 48 6.10 2.98 15.07
C ASN A 48 6.21 3.51 16.51
N GLY A 49 7.42 3.74 17.03
CA GLY A 49 7.62 4.23 18.40
C GLY A 49 7.25 5.70 18.61
N GLU A 50 7.42 6.56 17.59
CA GLU A 50 7.15 7.99 17.68
C GLU A 50 5.75 8.36 17.16
N LEU A 51 5.24 7.67 16.14
CA LEU A 51 3.97 7.97 15.49
C LEU A 51 2.91 6.85 15.57
N GLY A 52 3.27 5.66 16.05
CA GLY A 52 2.35 4.54 16.24
C GLY A 52 1.70 4.00 14.94
N LEU A 53 2.34 4.18 13.77
CA LEU A 53 1.65 3.97 12.50
C LEU A 53 1.24 2.52 12.22
N ALA A 54 1.99 1.53 12.70
CA ALA A 54 1.60 0.12 12.56
C ALA A 54 0.35 -0.22 13.39
N GLY A 55 0.16 0.47 14.53
CA GLY A 55 -0.98 0.30 15.43
C GLY A 55 -2.13 1.29 15.20
N LEU A 56 -2.07 2.11 14.15
CA LEU A 56 -3.02 3.23 13.98
C LEU A 56 -4.48 2.78 14.00
N ILE A 57 -4.83 1.73 13.25
CA ILE A 57 -6.20 1.19 13.18
C ILE A 57 -6.46 0.03 14.16
N VAL A 58 -5.46 -0.37 14.93
CA VAL A 58 -5.65 -1.40 15.97
C VAL A 58 -6.46 -0.81 17.10
N PRO A 59 -7.50 -1.52 17.62
CA PRO A 59 -8.29 -1.05 18.75
C PRO A 59 -7.43 -0.72 19.99
N GLU A 60 -7.86 0.28 20.77
CA GLU A 60 -7.14 0.73 21.98
C GLU A 60 -6.94 -0.40 23.00
N GLU A 61 -7.92 -1.29 23.15
CA GLU A 61 -7.85 -2.46 24.02
C GLU A 61 -6.74 -3.45 23.65
N HIS A 62 -6.23 -3.39 22.39
CA HIS A 62 -5.11 -4.19 21.90
C HIS A 62 -3.81 -3.37 21.74
N GLY A 63 -3.78 -2.17 22.32
CA GLY A 63 -2.60 -1.30 22.38
C GLY A 63 -2.41 -0.42 21.14
N GLY A 64 -3.40 -0.29 20.28
CA GLY A 64 -3.39 0.61 19.14
C GLY A 64 -3.98 1.98 19.42
N ALA A 65 -4.15 2.80 18.39
CA ALA A 65 -4.73 4.14 18.47
C ALA A 65 -6.25 4.16 18.22
N GLY A 66 -6.86 3.07 17.73
CA GLY A 66 -8.30 3.00 17.42
C GLY A 66 -8.77 4.00 16.37
N ALA A 67 -7.85 4.48 15.51
CA ALA A 67 -8.17 5.44 14.46
C ALA A 67 -8.94 4.80 13.30
N GLY A 68 -9.63 5.63 12.51
CA GLY A 68 -10.40 5.18 11.36
C GLY A 68 -9.55 4.95 10.10
N HIS A 69 -10.15 4.33 9.11
CA HIS A 69 -9.55 4.14 7.78
C HIS A 69 -9.34 5.47 7.03
N ALA A 70 -10.13 6.50 7.34
CA ALA A 70 -9.90 7.84 6.81
C ALA A 70 -8.58 8.43 7.31
N ASP A 71 -8.22 8.20 8.57
CA ASP A 71 -6.93 8.63 9.13
C ASP A 71 -5.78 7.79 8.56
N LEU A 72 -5.97 6.48 8.44
CA LEU A 72 -5.02 5.59 7.76
C LEU A 72 -4.75 6.03 6.33
N ALA A 73 -5.77 6.44 5.58
CA ALA A 73 -5.61 6.94 4.21
C ALA A 73 -4.70 8.18 4.15
N VAL A 74 -4.80 9.09 5.14
CA VAL A 74 -3.90 10.25 5.25
C VAL A 74 -2.44 9.83 5.46
N VAL A 75 -2.20 8.85 6.32
CA VAL A 75 -0.86 8.30 6.55
C VAL A 75 -0.30 7.64 5.30
N LEU A 76 -1.09 6.79 4.64
CA LEU A 76 -0.65 6.08 3.44
C LEU A 76 -0.40 7.02 2.27
N GLU A 77 -1.14 8.11 2.14
CA GLU A 77 -0.86 9.17 1.17
C GLU A 77 0.55 9.76 1.39
N GLU A 78 0.93 10.07 2.62
CA GLU A 78 2.24 10.64 2.92
C GLU A 78 3.37 9.61 2.75
N THR A 79 3.15 8.35 3.13
CA THR A 79 4.15 7.29 2.93
C THR A 79 4.34 6.95 1.45
N GLY A 80 3.27 7.00 0.66
CA GLY A 80 3.32 6.89 -0.80
C GLY A 80 4.10 8.05 -1.43
N ALA A 81 3.80 9.29 -1.03
CA ALA A 81 4.50 10.48 -1.51
C ALA A 81 6.01 10.44 -1.23
N ALA A 82 6.40 9.91 -0.07
CA ALA A 82 7.80 9.74 0.33
C ALA A 82 8.47 8.49 -0.29
N LEU A 83 7.73 7.64 -1.02
CA LEU A 83 8.19 6.31 -1.49
C LEU A 83 8.79 5.48 -0.35
N LEU A 84 8.17 5.54 0.85
CA LEU A 84 8.70 4.87 2.04
C LEU A 84 8.98 3.38 1.73
N PRO A 85 10.22 2.90 1.87
CA PRO A 85 10.53 1.50 1.75
C PRO A 85 10.26 0.75 3.06
N GLY A 86 10.08 -0.56 2.96
CA GLY A 86 9.90 -1.42 4.14
C GLY A 86 8.48 -1.93 4.31
N PRO A 87 8.19 -2.56 5.46
CA PRO A 87 7.04 -3.45 5.60
C PRO A 87 5.74 -2.78 6.03
N LEU A 88 5.67 -1.44 6.13
CA LEU A 88 4.48 -0.77 6.67
C LEU A 88 3.20 -1.17 5.92
N LEU A 89 3.20 -1.11 4.58
CA LEU A 89 2.00 -1.44 3.80
C LEU A 89 1.60 -2.91 3.95
N ALA A 90 2.58 -3.83 3.98
CA ALA A 90 2.31 -5.25 4.21
C ALA A 90 1.68 -5.49 5.59
N THR A 91 2.22 -4.82 6.61
CA THR A 91 1.72 -4.88 7.99
C THR A 91 0.33 -4.28 8.08
N VAL A 92 0.06 -3.15 7.43
CA VAL A 92 -1.30 -2.56 7.35
C VAL A 92 -2.30 -3.53 6.73
N PHE A 93 -1.95 -4.20 5.64
CA PHE A 93 -2.85 -5.18 5.01
C PHE A 93 -3.15 -6.37 5.93
N ALA A 94 -2.13 -6.88 6.62
CA ALA A 94 -2.32 -7.94 7.61
C ALA A 94 -3.17 -7.47 8.81
N THR A 95 -2.95 -6.25 9.30
CA THR A 95 -3.73 -5.64 10.38
C THR A 95 -5.20 -5.52 9.99
N ILE A 96 -5.50 -5.01 8.79
CA ILE A 96 -6.89 -4.93 8.28
C ILE A 96 -7.56 -6.30 8.31
N VAL A 97 -6.88 -7.36 7.89
CA VAL A 97 -7.45 -8.72 7.95
C VAL A 97 -7.70 -9.16 9.39
N LEU A 98 -6.76 -8.90 10.31
CA LEU A 98 -6.90 -9.31 11.70
C LEU A 98 -8.01 -8.55 12.43
N THR A 99 -8.23 -7.27 12.10
CA THR A 99 -9.32 -6.48 12.71
C THR A 99 -10.71 -6.87 12.20
N GLU A 100 -10.80 -7.50 11.04
CA GLU A 100 -12.07 -8.00 10.48
C GLU A 100 -12.36 -9.47 10.86
N LEU A 101 -11.43 -10.12 11.57
CA LEU A 101 -11.57 -11.51 12.03
C LEU A 101 -11.69 -11.57 13.55
N ALA A 102 -12.73 -12.23 14.05
CA ALA A 102 -12.84 -12.52 15.48
C ALA A 102 -11.86 -13.64 15.89
N GLY A 103 -11.20 -13.49 17.05
CA GLY A 103 -10.30 -14.52 17.61
C GLY A 103 -8.82 -14.36 17.23
N ALA A 104 -8.45 -13.19 16.71
CA ALA A 104 -7.07 -12.86 16.30
C ALA A 104 -6.43 -11.77 17.15
N GLU A 105 -7.06 -11.34 18.21
CA GLU A 105 -6.73 -10.15 19.00
C GLU A 105 -5.34 -10.23 19.62
N ASP A 106 -4.88 -11.43 19.98
CA ASP A 106 -3.54 -11.68 20.53
C ASP A 106 -2.41 -11.32 19.55
N LEU A 107 -2.67 -11.35 18.24
CA LEU A 107 -1.69 -11.00 17.22
C LEU A 107 -1.57 -9.48 17.02
N LEU A 108 -2.60 -8.72 17.38
CA LEU A 108 -2.63 -7.28 17.17
C LEU A 108 -1.67 -6.50 18.08
N ALA A 109 -1.48 -6.96 19.31
CA ALA A 109 -0.63 -6.27 20.30
C ALA A 109 0.82 -6.13 19.83
N GLY A 110 1.42 -7.16 19.26
CA GLY A 110 2.78 -7.11 18.72
C GLY A 110 2.91 -6.19 17.51
N ILE A 111 1.87 -6.14 16.66
CA ILE A 111 1.81 -5.21 15.52
C ILE A 111 1.67 -3.78 16.02
N ALA A 112 0.75 -3.50 16.95
CA ALA A 112 0.53 -2.19 17.52
C ALA A 112 1.80 -1.62 18.19
N ALA A 113 2.54 -2.47 18.90
CA ALA A 113 3.84 -2.12 19.49
C ALA A 113 4.96 -1.91 18.45
N GLY A 114 4.73 -2.22 17.18
CA GLY A 114 5.74 -2.16 16.11
C GLY A 114 6.85 -3.20 16.22
N THR A 115 6.65 -4.24 17.02
CA THR A 115 7.61 -5.34 17.24
C THR A 115 7.39 -6.52 16.29
N THR A 116 6.21 -6.62 15.68
CA THR A 116 5.85 -7.67 14.74
C THR A 116 5.60 -7.08 13.36
N VAL A 117 6.39 -7.49 12.39
CA VAL A 117 6.16 -7.25 10.96
C VAL A 117 5.24 -8.36 10.44
N ALA A 118 4.05 -8.00 10.03
CA ALA A 118 3.08 -8.96 9.49
C ALA A 118 2.90 -8.81 7.97
N THR A 119 2.53 -9.89 7.30
CA THR A 119 2.19 -9.89 5.88
C THR A 119 1.04 -10.82 5.56
N LEU A 120 0.44 -10.64 4.40
CA LEU A 120 -0.69 -11.42 3.89
C LEU A 120 -0.28 -12.25 2.67
N ALA A 121 -0.69 -13.50 2.61
CA ALA A 121 -0.39 -14.43 1.53
C ALA A 121 -1.60 -15.34 1.18
N PRO A 122 -2.15 -15.26 -0.06
CA PRO A 122 -1.87 -14.27 -1.09
C PRO A 122 -2.55 -12.92 -0.82
N LEU A 123 -2.14 -11.88 -1.55
CA LEU A 123 -2.91 -10.63 -1.64
C LEU A 123 -4.14 -10.82 -2.51
N PRO A 124 -5.21 -10.04 -2.32
CA PRO A 124 -6.39 -10.05 -3.19
C PRO A 124 -6.01 -9.93 -4.67
N GLY A 125 -6.63 -10.71 -5.53
CA GLY A 125 -6.38 -10.68 -6.97
C GLY A 125 -5.06 -11.32 -7.43
N ASN A 126 -4.25 -11.86 -6.52
CA ASN A 126 -3.01 -12.56 -6.85
C ASN A 126 -3.16 -14.09 -6.75
N PRO A 127 -2.42 -14.84 -7.59
CA PRO A 127 -2.44 -16.28 -7.51
C PRO A 127 -1.79 -16.79 -6.22
N GLY A 128 -2.34 -17.86 -5.68
CA GLY A 128 -1.76 -18.60 -4.57
C GLY A 128 -2.57 -19.88 -4.39
N GLY A 129 -1.89 -20.97 -4.13
CA GLY A 129 -2.51 -22.28 -3.94
C GLY A 129 -1.99 -22.92 -2.66
N VAL A 130 -2.57 -22.56 -1.51
CA VAL A 130 -2.24 -23.21 -0.24
C VAL A 130 -3.44 -24.00 0.24
N THR A 131 -3.21 -25.28 0.52
CA THR A 131 -4.20 -26.20 1.07
C THR A 131 -3.83 -26.57 2.49
N VAL A 132 -4.83 -26.95 3.29
CA VAL A 132 -4.65 -27.39 4.68
C VAL A 132 -5.12 -28.82 4.84
N SER A 133 -4.31 -29.63 5.47
CA SER A 133 -4.66 -31.00 5.85
C SER A 133 -4.05 -31.32 7.21
N GLY A 134 -4.90 -31.76 8.15
CA GLY A 134 -4.45 -32.12 9.49
C GLY A 134 -3.75 -30.99 10.27
N GLY A 135 -4.13 -29.72 10.01
CA GLY A 135 -3.54 -28.56 10.67
C GLY A 135 -2.19 -28.12 10.07
N THR A 136 -1.76 -28.70 8.95
CA THR A 136 -0.53 -28.32 8.24
C THR A 136 -0.84 -27.75 6.87
N LEU A 137 -0.06 -26.75 6.46
CA LEU A 137 -0.19 -26.05 5.18
C LEU A 137 0.76 -26.66 4.14
N ARG A 138 0.27 -26.78 2.89
CA ARG A 138 1.04 -27.21 1.72
C ARG A 138 0.68 -26.32 0.52
N GLY A 139 1.70 -25.92 -0.22
CA GLY A 139 1.54 -25.13 -1.44
C GLY A 139 2.51 -24.00 -1.57
N GLU A 140 2.20 -23.04 -2.45
CA GLU A 140 3.08 -21.91 -2.76
C GLU A 140 2.24 -20.65 -2.99
N VAL A 141 2.76 -19.51 -2.51
CA VAL A 141 2.33 -18.17 -2.91
C VAL A 141 3.49 -17.50 -3.63
N PRO A 142 3.37 -17.28 -4.97
CA PRO A 142 4.48 -16.81 -5.80
C PRO A 142 4.97 -15.42 -5.44
N VAL A 143 4.05 -14.56 -4.94
CA VAL A 143 4.35 -13.16 -4.62
C VAL A 143 3.71 -12.79 -3.30
N VAL A 144 4.55 -12.55 -2.30
CA VAL A 144 4.17 -12.08 -0.96
C VAL A 144 4.92 -10.81 -0.63
N LEU A 145 4.18 -9.75 -0.33
CA LEU A 145 4.74 -8.45 0.00
C LEU A 145 5.53 -8.56 1.32
N ASN A 146 6.81 -8.15 1.32
CA ASN A 146 7.73 -8.31 2.45
C ASN A 146 7.79 -9.73 3.07
N GLY A 147 7.46 -10.76 2.29
CA GLY A 147 7.43 -12.14 2.79
C GLY A 147 8.76 -12.67 3.32
N ALA A 148 9.90 -12.12 2.87
CA ALA A 148 11.21 -12.48 3.39
C ALA A 148 11.51 -11.85 4.77
N ASP A 149 10.90 -10.71 5.06
CA ASP A 149 11.20 -9.87 6.23
C ASP A 149 10.16 -10.02 7.36
N ALA A 150 9.01 -10.66 7.08
CA ALA A 150 7.90 -10.78 8.02
C ALA A 150 8.22 -11.69 9.22
N ASP A 151 7.67 -11.32 10.39
CA ASP A 151 7.65 -12.12 11.62
C ASP A 151 6.36 -12.92 11.75
N LEU A 152 5.33 -12.57 10.98
CA LEU A 152 4.04 -13.23 10.91
C LEU A 152 3.53 -13.25 9.47
N ILE A 153 3.14 -14.43 9.00
CA ILE A 153 2.48 -14.58 7.69
C ILE A 153 1.04 -15.02 7.93
N LEU A 154 0.08 -14.21 7.50
CA LEU A 154 -1.32 -14.60 7.44
C LEU A 154 -1.58 -15.29 6.11
N VAL A 155 -1.89 -16.58 6.17
CA VAL A 155 -2.12 -17.41 4.97
C VAL A 155 -3.61 -17.57 4.76
N ILE A 156 -4.12 -17.06 3.64
CA ILE A 156 -5.49 -17.28 3.20
C ILE A 156 -5.54 -18.56 2.38
N THR A 157 -6.47 -19.45 2.71
CA THR A 157 -6.61 -20.77 2.07
C THR A 157 -7.99 -20.95 1.46
N GLY A 158 -8.11 -21.94 0.59
CA GLY A 158 -9.37 -22.33 -0.02
C GLY A 158 -9.99 -21.24 -0.87
N ASP A 159 -11.30 -21.14 -0.80
CA ASP A 159 -12.10 -20.13 -1.50
C ASP A 159 -12.24 -18.84 -0.67
N HIS A 160 -11.16 -18.43 0.01
CA HIS A 160 -11.13 -17.30 0.94
C HIS A 160 -12.04 -17.49 2.16
N ASP A 161 -12.06 -18.69 2.71
CA ASP A 161 -12.90 -19.08 3.83
C ASP A 161 -12.14 -19.41 5.11
N ALA A 162 -10.79 -19.40 5.05
CA ALA A 162 -9.95 -19.59 6.23
C ALA A 162 -8.65 -18.81 6.18
N VAL A 163 -8.20 -18.34 7.36
CA VAL A 163 -6.93 -17.64 7.57
C VAL A 163 -6.13 -18.37 8.63
N TYR A 164 -4.86 -18.62 8.34
CA TYR A 164 -3.92 -19.25 9.26
C TYR A 164 -2.77 -18.29 9.56
N ALA A 165 -2.43 -18.15 10.83
CA ALA A 165 -1.21 -17.50 11.27
C ALA A 165 -0.05 -18.49 11.22
N VAL A 166 1.03 -18.13 10.54
CA VAL A 166 2.23 -18.95 10.36
C VAL A 166 3.45 -18.17 10.79
N GLU A 167 4.27 -18.77 11.64
CA GLU A 167 5.59 -18.24 12.00
C GLU A 167 6.57 -18.51 10.85
N PRO A 168 7.25 -17.50 10.31
CA PRO A 168 8.16 -17.69 9.16
C PRO A 168 9.36 -18.58 9.42
N GLY A 169 9.71 -18.81 10.69
CA GLY A 169 10.75 -19.74 11.12
C GLY A 169 10.28 -21.18 11.35
N ALA A 170 8.97 -21.46 11.18
CA ALA A 170 8.42 -22.78 11.40
C ALA A 170 8.96 -23.82 10.38
N PRO A 171 9.09 -25.10 10.76
CA PRO A 171 9.47 -26.14 9.83
C PRO A 171 8.56 -26.19 8.62
N GLY A 172 9.13 -26.42 7.43
CA GLY A 172 8.38 -26.50 6.18
C GLY A 172 8.02 -25.14 5.56
N VAL A 173 8.43 -24.00 6.13
CA VAL A 173 8.29 -22.67 5.52
C VAL A 173 9.56 -22.30 4.75
N GLY A 174 9.42 -22.11 3.44
CA GLY A 174 10.47 -21.60 2.57
C GLY A 174 10.19 -20.16 2.14
N ARG A 175 11.21 -19.29 2.14
CA ARG A 175 11.10 -17.89 1.74
C ARG A 175 12.22 -17.52 0.79
N THR A 176 11.88 -17.12 -0.43
CA THR A 176 12.86 -16.75 -1.46
C THR A 176 12.61 -15.32 -1.92
N PRO A 177 13.51 -14.37 -1.62
CA PRO A 177 13.38 -13.00 -2.12
C PRO A 177 13.31 -12.96 -3.64
N LEU A 178 12.48 -12.04 -4.17
CA LEU A 178 12.32 -11.82 -5.60
C LEU A 178 13.04 -10.53 -6.02
N THR A 179 13.57 -10.53 -7.24
CA THR A 179 14.03 -9.31 -7.91
C THR A 179 12.81 -8.56 -8.43
N THR A 180 12.57 -7.36 -7.93
CA THR A 180 11.39 -6.55 -8.24
C THR A 180 11.72 -5.36 -9.12
N LEU A 181 10.73 -4.88 -9.90
CA LEU A 181 10.85 -3.63 -10.64
C LEU A 181 11.01 -2.43 -9.69
N ASP A 182 10.17 -2.39 -8.65
CA ASP A 182 10.21 -1.39 -7.58
C ASP A 182 11.04 -1.92 -6.42
N LEU A 183 12.25 -1.39 -6.27
CA LEU A 183 13.16 -1.78 -5.20
C LEU A 183 12.69 -1.30 -3.81
N THR A 184 11.78 -0.32 -3.76
CA THR A 184 11.19 0.15 -2.51
C THR A 184 10.07 -0.77 -2.01
N ARG A 185 9.69 -1.80 -2.81
CA ARG A 185 8.60 -2.74 -2.54
C ARG A 185 9.12 -4.17 -2.61
N ARG A 186 9.70 -4.66 -1.52
CA ARG A 186 10.24 -6.02 -1.45
C ARG A 186 9.14 -7.06 -1.54
N GLN A 187 9.43 -8.13 -2.25
CA GLN A 187 8.55 -9.27 -2.43
C GLN A 187 9.33 -10.58 -2.28
N ALA A 188 8.64 -11.64 -1.91
CA ALA A 188 9.23 -12.98 -1.82
C ALA A 188 8.24 -14.02 -2.34
N ARG A 189 8.76 -15.13 -2.83
CA ARG A 189 8.03 -16.38 -2.96
C ARG A 189 8.02 -17.07 -1.61
N VAL A 190 6.85 -17.55 -1.17
CA VAL A 190 6.68 -18.29 0.07
C VAL A 190 6.12 -19.67 -0.24
N THR A 191 6.78 -20.72 0.27
CA THR A 191 6.39 -22.11 0.09
C THR A 191 6.07 -22.74 1.44
N PHE A 192 5.13 -23.67 1.45
CA PHE A 192 4.71 -24.42 2.62
C PHE A 192 4.78 -25.92 2.30
N ASP A 193 5.60 -26.66 3.02
CA ASP A 193 5.71 -28.12 2.92
C ASP A 193 5.43 -28.77 4.28
N GLY A 194 4.13 -28.92 4.58
CA GLY A 194 3.71 -29.43 5.87
C GLY A 194 3.93 -28.44 7.02
N ALA A 195 3.95 -27.15 6.73
CA ALA A 195 4.18 -26.10 7.72
C ALA A 195 3.01 -26.04 8.73
N PRO A 196 3.28 -25.97 10.04
CA PRO A 196 2.21 -25.78 11.03
C PRO A 196 1.61 -24.39 10.90
N GLY A 197 0.30 -24.28 11.05
CA GLY A 197 -0.42 -23.00 11.08
C GLY A 197 -1.51 -23.01 12.12
N ARG A 198 -1.67 -21.88 12.82
CA ARG A 198 -2.76 -21.66 13.75
C ARG A 198 -3.95 -21.05 13.00
N LEU A 199 -5.11 -21.73 13.03
CA LEU A 199 -6.35 -21.14 12.48
C LEU A 199 -6.69 -19.86 13.25
N VAL A 200 -6.85 -18.77 12.52
CA VAL A 200 -7.22 -17.43 13.02
C VAL A 200 -8.68 -17.14 12.78
N GLY A 201 -9.20 -17.54 11.62
CA GLY A 201 -10.60 -17.41 11.27
C GLY A 201 -10.98 -18.46 10.23
N GLY A 202 -12.22 -18.95 10.28
CA GLY A 202 -12.70 -19.96 9.35
C GLY A 202 -14.21 -19.91 9.12
N GLY A 203 -14.65 -20.52 8.00
CA GLY A 203 -16.04 -20.62 7.59
C GLY A 203 -16.64 -19.29 7.13
N GLU A 204 -17.98 -19.22 7.08
CA GLU A 204 -18.71 -18.07 6.55
C GLU A 204 -18.39 -16.73 7.22
N ALA A 205 -18.08 -16.74 8.53
CA ALA A 205 -17.73 -15.52 9.25
C ALA A 205 -16.40 -14.97 8.74
N ALA A 206 -15.39 -15.83 8.56
CA ALA A 206 -14.11 -15.44 8.01
C ALA A 206 -14.23 -15.00 6.54
N ALA A 207 -15.05 -15.67 5.73
CA ALA A 207 -15.30 -15.28 4.35
C ALA A 207 -15.90 -13.88 4.24
N ARG A 208 -16.87 -13.53 5.10
CA ARG A 208 -17.44 -12.17 5.16
C ARG A 208 -16.42 -11.14 5.64
N GLY A 209 -15.64 -11.46 6.68
CA GLY A 209 -14.56 -10.58 7.18
C GLY A 209 -13.50 -10.34 6.12
N LEU A 210 -13.06 -11.38 5.41
CA LEU A 210 -12.10 -11.25 4.31
C LEU A 210 -12.64 -10.42 3.13
N ALA A 211 -13.91 -10.58 2.78
CA ALA A 211 -14.51 -9.78 1.72
C ALA A 211 -14.45 -8.28 2.06
N ARG A 212 -14.80 -7.89 3.30
CA ARG A 212 -14.67 -6.52 3.79
C ARG A 212 -13.19 -6.08 3.87
N ALA A 213 -12.32 -6.92 4.41
CA ALA A 213 -10.88 -6.64 4.49
C ALA A 213 -10.27 -6.34 3.12
N PHE A 214 -10.68 -7.06 2.06
CA PHE A 214 -10.20 -6.84 0.70
C PHE A 214 -10.63 -5.47 0.13
N ASP A 215 -11.82 -5.01 0.49
CA ASP A 215 -12.27 -3.66 0.14
C ASP A 215 -11.46 -2.60 0.89
N LEU A 216 -11.23 -2.77 2.17
CA LEU A 216 -10.40 -1.87 2.99
C LEU A 216 -8.94 -1.84 2.51
N ILE A 217 -8.37 -2.98 2.14
CA ILE A 217 -7.02 -3.08 1.52
C ILE A 217 -6.98 -2.33 0.19
N SER A 218 -8.05 -2.40 -0.59
CA SER A 218 -8.17 -1.65 -1.84
C SER A 218 -8.19 -0.14 -1.61
N VAL A 219 -8.91 0.34 -0.59
CA VAL A 219 -8.91 1.75 -0.18
C VAL A 219 -7.51 2.17 0.30
N ALA A 220 -6.85 1.35 1.12
CA ALA A 220 -5.51 1.63 1.64
C ALA A 220 -4.48 1.79 0.52
N LEU A 221 -4.47 0.88 -0.48
CA LEU A 221 -3.57 1.00 -1.63
C LEU A 221 -3.90 2.23 -2.48
N ALA A 222 -5.17 2.54 -2.70
CA ALA A 222 -5.58 3.73 -3.45
C ALA A 222 -5.10 5.03 -2.79
N ALA A 223 -5.08 5.08 -1.45
CA ALA A 223 -4.54 6.21 -0.69
C ALA A 223 -3.01 6.36 -0.89
N GLU A 224 -2.26 5.26 -0.88
CA GLU A 224 -0.83 5.30 -1.20
C GLU A 224 -0.59 5.77 -2.63
N GLN A 225 -1.33 5.24 -3.61
CA GLN A 225 -1.26 5.64 -5.02
C GLN A 225 -1.55 7.14 -5.21
N LEU A 226 -2.50 7.71 -4.45
CA LEU A 226 -2.77 9.15 -4.45
C LEU A 226 -1.54 9.95 -4.00
N GLY A 227 -0.81 9.49 -2.99
CA GLY A 227 0.43 10.10 -2.51
C GLY A 227 1.51 10.11 -3.58
N VAL A 228 1.76 8.96 -4.22
CA VAL A 228 2.70 8.80 -5.33
C VAL A 228 2.36 9.76 -6.49
N LEU A 229 1.07 9.81 -6.87
CA LEU A 229 0.56 10.69 -7.92
C LEU A 229 0.80 12.17 -7.59
N ARG A 230 0.44 12.59 -6.38
CA ARG A 230 0.58 13.98 -5.89
C ARG A 230 2.05 14.42 -5.88
N ALA A 231 2.94 13.59 -5.36
CA ALA A 231 4.37 13.88 -5.31
C ALA A 231 4.98 13.94 -6.71
N GLY A 232 4.63 13.02 -7.60
CA GLY A 232 5.06 12.99 -8.99
C GLY A 232 4.66 14.26 -9.76
N LEU A 233 3.40 14.68 -9.64
CA LEU A 233 2.94 15.94 -10.24
C LEU A 233 3.66 17.15 -9.65
N GLY A 234 3.82 17.21 -8.32
CA GLY A 234 4.55 18.30 -7.66
C GLY A 234 5.99 18.45 -8.17
N ALA A 235 6.70 17.31 -8.29
CA ALA A 235 8.07 17.29 -8.77
C ALA A 235 8.21 17.82 -10.20
N ILE A 236 7.35 17.40 -11.14
CA ILE A 236 7.43 17.86 -12.52
C ILE A 236 6.97 19.33 -12.67
N VAL A 237 6.01 19.79 -11.89
CA VAL A 237 5.62 21.20 -11.85
C VAL A 237 6.80 22.05 -11.38
N ALA A 238 7.50 21.64 -10.31
CA ALA A 238 8.69 22.35 -9.82
C ALA A 238 9.81 22.36 -10.88
N TYR A 239 10.10 21.21 -11.49
CA TYR A 239 11.10 21.11 -12.55
C TYR A 239 10.77 21.98 -13.76
N SER A 240 9.49 22.03 -14.16
CA SER A 240 9.06 22.81 -15.33
C SER A 240 9.24 24.33 -15.17
N LYS A 241 9.33 24.81 -13.92
CA LYS A 241 9.56 26.22 -13.58
C LYS A 241 11.02 26.63 -13.62
N ILE A 242 11.95 25.67 -13.56
CA ILE A 242 13.41 25.96 -13.51
C ILE A 242 14.15 25.46 -14.75
N ARG A 243 13.71 24.38 -15.38
CA ARG A 243 14.37 23.82 -16.55
C ARG A 243 14.21 24.71 -17.78
N MET A 244 15.33 25.09 -18.36
CA MET A 244 15.38 25.89 -19.59
C MET A 244 15.56 24.98 -20.81
N ALA A 245 14.82 25.25 -21.89
CA ALA A 245 15.00 24.65 -23.20
C ALA A 245 14.60 25.69 -24.27
N PHE A 246 15.40 25.81 -25.33
CA PHE A 246 15.18 26.78 -26.40
C PHE A 246 14.96 28.21 -25.91
N GLY A 247 15.79 28.66 -24.94
CA GLY A 247 15.80 30.02 -24.41
C GLY A 247 14.71 30.40 -23.42
N ARG A 248 13.86 29.44 -22.99
CA ARG A 248 12.78 29.68 -21.99
C ARG A 248 12.50 28.46 -21.12
N GLN A 249 11.82 28.68 -20.00
CA GLN A 249 11.39 27.61 -19.11
C GLN A 249 10.45 26.62 -19.85
N ILE A 250 10.62 25.30 -19.62
CA ILE A 250 9.79 24.30 -20.28
C ILE A 250 8.31 24.43 -19.93
N GLY A 251 7.97 24.87 -18.71
CA GLY A 251 6.60 25.17 -18.29
C GLY A 251 5.93 26.32 -19.03
N SER A 252 6.67 27.12 -19.82
CA SER A 252 6.10 28.17 -20.67
C SER A 252 5.52 27.64 -21.97
N TYR A 253 5.88 26.40 -22.39
CA TYR A 253 5.37 25.80 -23.60
C TYR A 253 3.93 25.29 -23.40
N GLN A 254 3.06 25.58 -24.37
CA GLN A 254 1.64 25.23 -24.29
C GLN A 254 1.42 23.72 -24.13
N ALA A 255 2.17 22.91 -24.87
CA ALA A 255 2.08 21.45 -24.76
C ALA A 255 2.41 20.91 -23.35
N VAL A 256 3.41 21.50 -22.67
CA VAL A 256 3.74 21.15 -21.28
C VAL A 256 2.64 21.59 -20.34
N LYS A 257 2.13 22.82 -20.49
CA LYS A 257 1.00 23.34 -19.68
C LYS A 257 -0.24 22.47 -19.78
N HIS A 258 -0.63 22.07 -20.99
CA HIS A 258 -1.79 21.19 -21.19
C HIS A 258 -1.59 19.84 -20.52
N LYS A 259 -0.39 19.26 -20.67
CA LYS A 259 -0.07 17.98 -20.01
C LYS A 259 -0.14 18.07 -18.48
N LEU A 260 0.42 19.15 -17.90
CA LEU A 260 0.35 19.38 -16.45
C LEU A 260 -1.10 19.62 -15.98
N ALA A 261 -1.92 20.29 -16.78
CA ALA A 261 -3.35 20.48 -16.49
C ALA A 261 -4.10 19.13 -16.49
N ASP A 262 -3.87 18.28 -17.50
CA ASP A 262 -4.45 16.92 -17.55
C ASP A 262 -4.04 16.07 -16.35
N MET A 263 -2.76 16.16 -15.95
CA MET A 263 -2.27 15.47 -14.75
C MET A 263 -2.93 15.99 -13.47
N HIS A 264 -3.15 17.30 -13.38
CA HIS A 264 -3.85 17.91 -12.25
C HIS A 264 -5.32 17.48 -12.17
N CYS A 265 -6.02 17.45 -13.31
CA CYS A 265 -7.39 16.91 -13.35
C CYS A 265 -7.47 15.47 -12.82
N LYS A 266 -6.49 14.62 -13.19
CA LYS A 266 -6.42 13.24 -12.66
C LYS A 266 -6.18 13.22 -11.15
N LEU A 267 -5.33 14.12 -10.63
CA LEU A 267 -5.09 14.25 -9.19
C LEU A 267 -6.37 14.60 -8.45
N GLU A 268 -7.09 15.64 -8.89
CA GLU A 268 -8.31 16.10 -8.20
C GLU A 268 -9.41 15.04 -8.20
N GLN A 269 -9.56 14.32 -9.32
CA GLN A 269 -10.50 13.21 -9.41
C GLN A 269 -10.10 12.04 -8.50
N ALA A 270 -8.81 11.67 -8.48
CA ALA A 270 -8.30 10.61 -7.61
C ALA A 270 -8.47 10.99 -6.13
N ASP A 271 -8.17 12.24 -5.76
CA ASP A 271 -8.34 12.74 -4.39
C ASP A 271 -9.81 12.61 -3.93
N ALA A 272 -10.75 13.10 -4.73
CA ALA A 272 -12.17 13.02 -4.41
C ALA A 272 -12.64 11.56 -4.24
N ILE A 273 -12.25 10.67 -5.15
CA ILE A 273 -12.62 9.25 -5.12
C ILE A 273 -11.99 8.54 -3.88
N VAL A 274 -10.72 8.77 -3.60
CA VAL A 274 -10.04 8.16 -2.44
C VAL A 274 -10.63 8.67 -1.13
N ARG A 275 -10.93 9.98 -1.01
CA ARG A 275 -11.60 10.54 0.18
C ARG A 275 -13.00 9.95 0.38
N TYR A 276 -13.75 9.77 -0.72
CA TYR A 276 -15.05 9.10 -0.65
C TYR A 276 -14.91 7.65 -0.16
N ALA A 277 -13.97 6.88 -0.71
CA ALA A 277 -13.77 5.50 -0.33
C ALA A 277 -13.30 5.36 1.13
N ALA A 278 -12.40 6.25 1.59
CA ALA A 278 -11.95 6.28 2.97
C ALA A 278 -13.08 6.64 3.94
N TRP A 279 -13.94 7.61 3.58
CA TRP A 279 -15.15 7.92 4.35
C TRP A 279 -16.14 6.73 4.38
N ALA A 280 -16.35 6.05 3.25
CA ALA A 280 -17.24 4.89 3.19
C ALA A 280 -16.75 3.73 4.05
N ALA A 281 -15.44 3.57 4.19
CA ALA A 281 -14.84 2.56 5.06
C ALA A 281 -15.26 2.72 6.53
N ASP A 282 -15.38 3.96 7.02
CA ASP A 282 -15.71 4.25 8.41
C ASP A 282 -17.22 4.49 8.63
N GLU A 283 -17.88 5.21 7.71
CA GLU A 283 -19.22 5.80 7.96
C GLU A 283 -20.34 5.19 7.11
N ALA A 284 -20.01 4.48 6.02
CA ALA A 284 -20.99 3.95 5.08
C ALA A 284 -20.62 2.53 4.59
N PRO A 285 -20.60 1.53 5.47
CA PRO A 285 -20.12 0.18 5.13
C PRO A 285 -20.88 -0.47 3.97
N GLY A 286 -22.13 -0.08 3.72
CA GLY A 286 -22.91 -0.55 2.56
C GLY A 286 -22.43 0.00 1.22
N GLU A 287 -21.75 1.17 1.21
CA GLU A 287 -21.19 1.80 0.00
C GLU A 287 -19.72 1.37 -0.23
N LEU A 288 -19.07 0.77 0.77
CA LEU A 288 -17.65 0.42 0.72
C LEU A 288 -17.27 -0.46 -0.49
N PRO A 289 -18.00 -1.52 -0.86
CA PRO A 289 -17.62 -2.37 -1.99
C PRO A 289 -17.52 -1.62 -3.32
N GLU A 290 -18.50 -0.74 -3.60
CA GLU A 290 -18.51 0.09 -4.79
C GLU A 290 -17.40 1.16 -4.74
N ALA A 291 -17.27 1.86 -3.61
CA ALA A 291 -16.27 2.90 -3.41
C ALA A 291 -14.83 2.35 -3.53
N ALA A 292 -14.54 1.17 -2.99
CA ALA A 292 -13.26 0.49 -3.08
C ALA A 292 -12.93 0.07 -4.51
N ALA A 293 -13.91 -0.53 -5.22
CA ALA A 293 -13.75 -0.90 -6.62
C ALA A 293 -13.51 0.33 -7.51
N LEU A 294 -14.24 1.42 -7.29
CA LEU A 294 -14.04 2.70 -7.99
C LEU A 294 -12.66 3.29 -7.72
N ALA A 295 -12.21 3.29 -6.45
CA ALA A 295 -10.92 3.83 -6.05
C ALA A 295 -9.77 3.10 -6.76
N GLN A 296 -9.76 1.77 -6.77
CA GLN A 296 -8.73 0.99 -7.45
C GLN A 296 -8.81 1.09 -8.98
N ALA A 297 -10.01 1.11 -9.54
CA ALA A 297 -10.21 1.25 -10.99
C ALA A 297 -9.66 2.58 -11.52
N TYR A 298 -9.74 3.65 -10.72
CA TYR A 298 -9.30 4.99 -11.11
C TYR A 298 -7.89 5.33 -10.61
N ALA A 299 -7.63 5.26 -9.29
CA ALA A 299 -6.39 5.76 -8.69
C ALA A 299 -5.16 5.02 -9.23
N GLY A 300 -5.19 3.68 -9.34
CA GLY A 300 -4.09 2.90 -9.87
C GLY A 300 -3.70 3.31 -11.28
N ARG A 301 -4.69 3.49 -12.16
CA ARG A 301 -4.46 3.92 -13.54
C ARG A 301 -3.97 5.37 -13.62
N ALA A 302 -4.61 6.28 -12.89
CA ALA A 302 -4.26 7.70 -12.87
C ALA A 302 -2.83 7.90 -12.32
N CYS A 303 -2.47 7.19 -11.25
CA CYS A 303 -1.14 7.22 -10.66
C CYS A 303 -0.07 6.81 -11.67
N PHE A 304 -0.26 5.66 -12.35
CA PHE A 304 0.70 5.21 -13.36
C PHE A 304 0.81 6.17 -14.55
N GLU A 305 -0.30 6.70 -15.06
CA GLU A 305 -0.28 7.67 -16.16
C GLU A 305 0.45 8.95 -15.78
N VAL A 306 0.21 9.49 -14.59
CA VAL A 306 0.89 10.69 -14.09
C VAL A 306 2.38 10.43 -13.88
N ALA A 307 2.75 9.29 -13.29
CA ALA A 307 4.16 8.93 -13.09
C ALA A 307 4.90 8.72 -14.42
N ARG A 308 4.24 8.13 -15.44
CA ARG A 308 4.78 8.03 -16.79
C ARG A 308 4.98 9.40 -17.43
N ASP A 309 3.97 10.27 -17.36
CA ASP A 309 4.02 11.59 -17.97
C ASP A 309 5.04 12.49 -17.26
N GLN A 310 5.18 12.36 -15.93
CA GLN A 310 6.25 12.98 -15.14
C GLN A 310 7.63 12.56 -15.67
N LEU A 311 7.87 11.25 -15.83
CA LEU A 311 9.12 10.69 -16.32
C LEU A 311 9.47 11.27 -17.71
N LEU A 312 8.50 11.27 -18.63
CA LEU A 312 8.66 11.78 -20.00
C LEU A 312 8.95 13.29 -20.02
N LEU A 313 8.27 14.08 -19.20
CA LEU A 313 8.46 15.53 -19.15
C LEU A 313 9.81 15.96 -18.53
N HIS A 314 10.46 15.11 -17.72
CA HIS A 314 11.84 15.33 -17.29
C HIS A 314 12.84 15.15 -18.44
N GLY A 315 12.45 14.51 -19.55
CA GLY A 315 13.34 14.21 -20.67
C GLY A 315 14.42 13.21 -20.29
N GLY A 316 15.58 13.30 -20.90
CA GLY A 316 16.66 12.32 -20.72
C GLY A 316 17.05 12.04 -19.26
N ILE A 317 17.06 13.06 -18.41
CA ILE A 317 17.44 12.90 -17.00
C ILE A 317 16.45 12.01 -16.23
N GLY A 318 15.16 12.03 -16.57
CA GLY A 318 14.14 11.20 -15.92
C GLY A 318 14.39 9.69 -16.07
N PHE A 319 15.13 9.29 -17.10
CA PHE A 319 15.49 7.89 -17.38
C PHE A 319 16.83 7.47 -16.76
N THR A 320 17.53 8.38 -16.10
CA THR A 320 18.81 8.09 -15.45
C THR A 320 18.63 7.70 -14.00
N TRP A 321 19.61 6.97 -13.45
CA TRP A 321 19.68 6.67 -12.02
C TRP A 321 20.00 7.89 -11.14
N GLU A 322 20.33 9.04 -11.74
CA GLU A 322 20.64 10.27 -11.04
C GLU A 322 19.38 11.02 -10.57
N HIS A 323 18.21 10.76 -11.20
CA HIS A 323 16.95 11.45 -10.93
C HIS A 323 15.91 10.54 -10.32
N ASP A 324 15.04 11.05 -9.44
CA ASP A 324 14.05 10.26 -8.70
C ASP A 324 12.79 9.89 -9.50
N ALA A 325 12.58 10.46 -10.69
CA ALA A 325 11.38 10.23 -11.49
C ALA A 325 11.12 8.75 -11.79
N HIS A 326 12.20 7.98 -12.04
CA HIS A 326 12.07 6.54 -12.30
C HIS A 326 11.62 5.73 -11.08
N LEU A 327 11.86 6.21 -9.85
CA LEU A 327 11.38 5.55 -8.62
C LEU A 327 9.86 5.67 -8.53
N TYR A 328 9.31 6.86 -8.75
CA TYR A 328 7.85 7.08 -8.80
C TYR A 328 7.19 6.26 -9.92
N TYR A 329 7.81 6.18 -11.10
CA TYR A 329 7.31 5.37 -12.21
C TYR A 329 7.25 3.87 -11.84
N LYS A 330 8.30 3.35 -11.21
CA LYS A 330 8.39 1.94 -10.81
C LYS A 330 7.39 1.62 -9.70
N ARG A 331 7.26 2.48 -8.67
CA ARG A 331 6.27 2.35 -7.62
C ARG A 331 4.85 2.38 -8.18
N ALA A 332 4.52 3.36 -9.01
CA ALA A 332 3.21 3.47 -9.62
C ALA A 332 2.85 2.25 -10.48
N LYS A 333 3.85 1.67 -11.19
CA LYS A 333 3.64 0.45 -11.98
C LYS A 333 3.44 -0.80 -11.10
N SER A 334 4.20 -0.92 -10.02
CA SER A 334 4.04 -1.99 -9.05
C SER A 334 2.65 -1.94 -8.40
N ASP A 335 2.25 -0.77 -7.93
CA ASP A 335 0.97 -0.56 -7.26
C ASP A 335 -0.24 -0.71 -8.20
N GLU A 336 -0.10 -0.39 -9.51
CA GLU A 336 -1.16 -0.58 -10.51
C GLU A 336 -1.61 -2.05 -10.62
N VAL A 337 -0.72 -2.99 -10.31
CA VAL A 337 -0.97 -4.43 -10.48
C VAL A 337 -0.99 -5.21 -9.18
N LEU A 338 -0.67 -4.58 -8.07
CA LEU A 338 -0.46 -5.24 -6.76
C LEU A 338 -1.70 -6.02 -6.27
N LEU A 339 -2.89 -5.48 -6.46
CA LEU A 339 -4.18 -6.11 -6.12
C LEU A 339 -4.96 -6.57 -7.37
N GLY A 340 -4.22 -6.96 -8.41
CA GLY A 340 -4.78 -7.26 -9.71
C GLY A 340 -4.83 -6.05 -10.65
N PRO A 341 -4.93 -6.29 -11.96
CA PRO A 341 -4.89 -5.21 -12.95
C PRO A 341 -6.16 -4.36 -12.92
N PRO A 342 -6.10 -3.06 -13.31
CA PRO A 342 -7.26 -2.13 -13.28
C PRO A 342 -8.52 -2.64 -14.00
N ARG A 343 -8.38 -3.53 -14.99
CA ARG A 343 -9.53 -4.13 -15.68
C ARG A 343 -10.39 -5.00 -14.75
N THR A 344 -9.78 -5.68 -13.79
CA THR A 344 -10.49 -6.53 -12.81
C THR A 344 -11.34 -5.66 -11.88
N HIS A 345 -10.80 -4.54 -11.40
CA HIS A 345 -11.55 -3.62 -10.56
C HIS A 345 -12.68 -2.93 -11.33
N ARG A 346 -12.48 -2.59 -12.62
CA ARG A 346 -13.57 -2.07 -13.46
C ARG A 346 -14.67 -3.09 -13.72
N ALA A 347 -14.31 -4.36 -13.95
CA ALA A 347 -15.32 -5.41 -14.09
C ALA A 347 -16.13 -5.56 -12.81
N ARG A 348 -15.46 -5.64 -11.64
CA ARG A 348 -16.12 -5.69 -10.33
C ARG A 348 -17.04 -4.47 -10.11
N LEU A 349 -16.59 -3.27 -10.46
CA LEU A 349 -17.42 -2.07 -10.34
C LEU A 349 -18.67 -2.17 -11.22
N ALA A 350 -18.53 -2.65 -12.45
CA ALA A 350 -19.67 -2.85 -13.34
C ALA A 350 -20.68 -3.85 -12.74
N ASP A 351 -20.22 -4.97 -12.19
CA ASP A 351 -21.08 -5.98 -11.56
C ASP A 351 -21.80 -5.45 -10.29
N LEU A 352 -21.23 -4.42 -9.61
CA LEU A 352 -21.86 -3.82 -8.43
C LEU A 352 -22.90 -2.72 -8.79
N VAL A 353 -22.77 -2.07 -9.95
CA VAL A 353 -23.59 -0.90 -10.33
C VAL A 353 -24.67 -1.27 -11.33
N ILE A 354 -24.47 -2.30 -12.15
CA ILE A 354 -25.40 -2.76 -13.21
C ILE A 354 -26.16 -3.99 -12.74
#